data_0c07800f1df2bc16a087efdb85db588a
#
_entry.id   0c07800f1df2bc16a087efdb85db588a
#
_cell.length_a   1.000
_cell.length_b   1.000
_cell.length_c   1.000
_cell.angle_alpha   90.00
_cell.angle_beta   90.00
_cell.angle_gamma   90.00
#
_symmetry.space_group_name_H-M   'P 1'
#
loop_
_entity.id
_entity.type
_entity.pdbx_description
1 polymer ?
#
loop_
_entity_poly.entity_id
_entity_poly.type
_entity_poly.pdbx_seq_one_letter_code
_entity_poly.pdbx_strand_id
1 'polypeptide(L)'
;MGELYRRLKDYSKTDYYPYHMPGHKRLLCGEFPREIMDIDITEIDGFDNLHAPEEILRRVQDEAAGLYGADESFYLINGSTCGVLAAISAAVPRGGRILMTRGAHKSAYHAAYLRNLTVSYLYPEMMEEYDIYDAVTPEQIAEAFSREPVPDAVFLVSPTYEGRIADIETIAKLVHSKGIPLIVDEAHGAHLGLAEGFAKNSCQCGADLVIHSVHKTLPALTQSALLHVNGRLVDRERLRRFLHIYQSSSPSYVLMAGIDNALQLVKEQGDYLFARLQVNYLRMLTELSECRNLHFLPLDARQDIGKLVILSSKAGLSGQQIYDILLEEYHLQLEMAAADHCLAMFTIGDSDEAYTRMTDALLAIDRDISAGKWQTQPQTEGGDSRETSLYHMQPEVSLSLADALSLIHI
;
A
#
# COMPACT_ATOMS: atom_id res chain seq x y z
N MET A 1 10.45 -21.57 2.35
CA MET A 1 9.21 -22.03 1.65
C MET A 1 8.10 -22.12 2.68
N GLY A 2 7.01 -21.37 2.47
CA GLY A 2 5.87 -21.28 3.38
C GLY A 2 5.23 -22.65 3.71
N GLU A 3 4.64 -22.76 4.91
CA GLU A 3 4.03 -24.01 5.38
C GLU A 3 2.85 -24.42 4.51
N LEU A 4 1.94 -23.46 4.21
CA LEU A 4 0.76 -23.70 3.38
C LEU A 4 1.17 -24.11 1.96
N TYR A 5 2.11 -23.39 1.35
CA TYR A 5 2.59 -23.71 0.00
C TYR A 5 3.21 -25.13 -0.07
N ARG A 6 4.02 -25.50 0.92
CA ARG A 6 4.60 -26.85 1.02
C ARG A 6 3.52 -27.92 1.08
N ARG A 7 2.52 -27.73 1.94
CA ARG A 7 1.42 -28.68 2.11
C ARG A 7 0.60 -28.84 0.82
N LEU A 8 0.33 -27.75 0.10
CA LEU A 8 -0.34 -27.79 -1.21
C LEU A 8 0.49 -28.57 -2.25
N LYS A 9 1.81 -28.33 -2.31
CA LYS A 9 2.72 -29.06 -3.20
C LYS A 9 2.80 -30.56 -2.86
N ASP A 10 2.75 -30.93 -1.60
CA ASP A 10 2.76 -32.34 -1.21
C ASP A 10 1.43 -33.01 -1.53
N TYR A 11 0.32 -32.33 -1.30
CA TYR A 11 -1.01 -32.78 -1.71
C TYR A 11 -1.12 -32.97 -3.22
N SER A 12 -0.54 -32.11 -4.03
CA SER A 12 -0.56 -32.20 -5.50
C SER A 12 0.11 -33.48 -6.04
N LYS A 13 1.00 -34.12 -5.26
CA LYS A 13 1.71 -35.37 -5.59
C LYS A 13 0.96 -36.63 -5.18
N THR A 14 -0.13 -36.50 -4.42
CA THR A 14 -0.95 -37.64 -3.99
C THR A 14 -1.80 -38.19 -5.13
N ASP A 15 -2.32 -39.40 -4.96
CA ASP A 15 -3.23 -40.06 -5.89
C ASP A 15 -4.71 -39.73 -5.65
N TYR A 16 -5.00 -38.78 -4.74
CA TYR A 16 -6.37 -38.33 -4.50
C TYR A 16 -6.96 -37.66 -5.76
N TYR A 17 -8.02 -38.27 -6.31
CA TYR A 17 -8.73 -37.67 -7.42
C TYR A 17 -9.69 -36.58 -6.93
N PRO A 18 -9.64 -35.36 -7.48
CA PRO A 18 -10.38 -34.20 -6.94
C PRO A 18 -11.84 -34.18 -7.43
N TYR A 19 -12.73 -34.91 -6.76
CA TYR A 19 -14.18 -34.79 -7.01
C TYR A 19 -14.80 -33.50 -6.47
N HIS A 20 -14.00 -32.65 -5.83
CA HIS A 20 -14.33 -31.31 -5.35
C HIS A 20 -14.01 -30.21 -6.39
N MET A 21 -14.38 -28.94 -6.10
CA MET A 21 -13.91 -27.78 -6.86
C MET A 21 -12.41 -27.55 -6.64
N PRO A 22 -11.68 -26.86 -7.55
CA PRO A 22 -12.17 -26.21 -8.79
C PRO A 22 -12.44 -27.17 -9.94
N GLY A 23 -13.16 -26.66 -10.97
CA GLY A 23 -13.62 -27.47 -12.12
C GLY A 23 -12.53 -27.99 -13.06
N HIS A 24 -11.31 -27.44 -13.03
CA HIS A 24 -10.17 -27.91 -13.81
C HIS A 24 -9.61 -29.27 -13.34
N LYS A 25 -9.97 -29.69 -12.14
CA LYS A 25 -9.62 -31.01 -11.55
C LYS A 25 -8.12 -31.31 -11.52
N ARG A 26 -7.26 -30.29 -11.56
CA ARG A 26 -5.80 -30.42 -11.71
C ARG A 26 -5.37 -31.16 -12.97
N LEU A 27 -6.27 -31.38 -13.91
CA LEU A 27 -6.04 -32.17 -15.14
C LEU A 27 -6.14 -31.34 -16.40
N LEU A 28 -7.09 -30.39 -16.46
CA LEU A 28 -7.40 -29.60 -17.65
C LEU A 28 -7.06 -28.13 -17.40
N CYS A 29 -5.89 -27.70 -17.83
CA CYS A 29 -5.39 -26.34 -17.61
C CYS A 29 -5.24 -25.51 -18.92
N GLY A 30 -5.52 -26.10 -20.09
CA GLY A 30 -5.24 -25.45 -21.38
C GLY A 30 -3.76 -25.08 -21.49
N GLU A 31 -3.48 -23.81 -21.83
CA GLU A 31 -2.11 -23.25 -21.89
C GLU A 31 -1.66 -22.63 -20.55
N PHE A 32 -2.49 -22.65 -19.50
CA PHE A 32 -2.14 -22.08 -18.21
C PHE A 32 -1.13 -22.97 -17.47
N PRO A 33 -0.16 -22.39 -16.70
CA PRO A 33 0.86 -23.17 -15.99
C PRO A 33 0.27 -24.21 -15.06
N ARG A 34 0.63 -25.47 -15.26
CA ARG A 34 0.09 -26.58 -14.48
C ARG A 34 0.43 -26.48 -13.00
N GLU A 35 1.59 -25.97 -12.68
CA GLU A 35 2.09 -25.81 -11.32
C GLU A 35 1.17 -24.95 -10.44
N ILE A 36 0.46 -23.99 -11.04
CA ILE A 36 -0.57 -23.18 -10.36
C ILE A 36 -1.83 -24.00 -10.13
N MET A 37 -2.28 -24.72 -11.15
CA MET A 37 -3.47 -25.58 -11.06
C MET A 37 -3.29 -26.72 -10.05
N ASP A 38 -2.07 -27.23 -9.90
CA ASP A 38 -1.74 -28.30 -8.97
C ASP A 38 -1.96 -27.91 -7.49
N ILE A 39 -1.84 -26.62 -7.17
CA ILE A 39 -2.00 -26.07 -5.82
C ILE A 39 -3.30 -25.28 -5.63
N ASP A 40 -4.12 -25.15 -6.69
CA ASP A 40 -5.41 -24.47 -6.61
C ASP A 40 -6.49 -25.46 -6.14
N ILE A 41 -6.95 -25.20 -4.93
CA ILE A 41 -7.97 -26.00 -4.23
C ILE A 41 -9.02 -25.08 -3.61
N THR A 42 -10.04 -25.68 -3.00
CA THR A 42 -10.98 -25.02 -2.10
C THR A 42 -10.79 -25.52 -0.66
N GLU A 43 -11.73 -25.25 0.23
CA GLU A 43 -11.75 -25.67 1.63
C GLU A 43 -12.00 -27.18 1.72
N ILE A 44 -10.97 -27.99 1.52
CA ILE A 44 -11.01 -29.44 1.65
C ILE A 44 -10.36 -29.91 2.97
N ASP A 45 -10.65 -31.14 3.35
CA ASP A 45 -10.09 -31.73 4.57
C ASP A 45 -8.57 -31.58 4.64
N GLY A 46 -8.09 -31.07 5.77
CA GLY A 46 -6.68 -30.83 6.03
C GLY A 46 -6.12 -29.52 5.52
N PHE A 47 -6.92 -28.64 4.92
CA PHE A 47 -6.47 -27.33 4.40
C PHE A 47 -7.14 -26.11 5.05
N ASP A 48 -8.01 -26.35 6.05
CA ASP A 48 -8.65 -25.31 6.83
C ASP A 48 -9.63 -24.43 6.02
N ASN A 49 -10.22 -23.43 6.64
CA ASN A 49 -11.13 -22.47 6.02
C ASN A 49 -10.75 -21.04 6.43
N LEU A 50 -10.51 -20.18 5.45
CA LEU A 50 -10.10 -18.78 5.70
C LEU A 50 -11.11 -18.02 6.58
N HIS A 51 -12.40 -18.32 6.47
CA HIS A 51 -13.46 -17.63 7.23
C HIS A 51 -13.64 -18.17 8.66
N ALA A 52 -13.06 -19.33 8.97
CA ALA A 52 -13.04 -19.94 10.30
C ALA A 52 -11.76 -20.75 10.49
N PRO A 53 -10.58 -20.08 10.53
CA PRO A 53 -9.28 -20.75 10.58
C PRO A 53 -9.06 -21.38 11.95
N GLU A 54 -8.76 -22.69 11.96
CA GLU A 54 -8.53 -23.47 13.18
C GLU A 54 -7.17 -24.18 13.20
N GLU A 55 -6.61 -24.47 12.01
CA GLU A 55 -5.38 -25.26 11.85
C GLU A 55 -4.27 -24.49 11.12
N ILE A 56 -3.99 -24.85 9.86
CA ILE A 56 -2.86 -24.30 9.10
C ILE A 56 -3.01 -22.82 8.82
N LEU A 57 -4.21 -22.37 8.42
CA LEU A 57 -4.46 -20.95 8.15
C LEU A 57 -4.39 -20.13 9.43
N ARG A 58 -4.81 -20.70 10.57
CA ARG A 58 -4.65 -20.04 11.86
C ARG A 58 -3.16 -19.85 12.20
N ARG A 59 -2.35 -20.90 12.06
CA ARG A 59 -0.90 -20.83 12.37
C ARG A 59 -0.19 -19.80 11.49
N VAL A 60 -0.39 -19.81 10.18
CA VAL A 60 0.31 -18.86 9.28
C VAL A 60 -0.15 -17.41 9.50
N GLN A 61 -1.41 -17.19 9.92
CA GLN A 61 -1.88 -15.86 10.32
C GLN A 61 -1.31 -15.42 11.67
N ASP A 62 -1.16 -16.33 12.64
CA ASP A 62 -0.49 -16.04 13.92
C ASP A 62 1.00 -15.74 13.71
N GLU A 63 1.67 -16.43 12.78
CA GLU A 63 3.05 -16.12 12.38
C GLU A 63 3.16 -14.72 11.73
N ALA A 64 2.22 -14.35 10.86
CA ALA A 64 2.16 -13.00 10.30
C ALA A 64 1.94 -11.95 11.39
N ALA A 65 1.07 -12.21 12.36
CA ALA A 65 0.87 -11.32 13.50
C ALA A 65 2.15 -11.12 14.29
N GLY A 66 2.88 -12.21 14.60
CA GLY A 66 4.17 -12.14 15.28
C GLY A 66 5.22 -11.34 14.52
N LEU A 67 5.28 -11.49 13.19
CA LEU A 67 6.24 -10.79 12.34
C LEU A 67 6.03 -9.27 12.35
N TYR A 68 4.77 -8.80 12.33
CA TYR A 68 4.43 -7.38 12.32
C TYR A 68 4.23 -6.78 13.72
N GLY A 69 4.28 -7.58 14.78
CA GLY A 69 4.01 -7.12 16.13
C GLY A 69 2.54 -6.78 16.38
N ALA A 70 1.63 -7.50 15.72
CA ALA A 70 0.19 -7.36 15.88
C ALA A 70 -0.36 -8.41 16.85
N ASP A 71 -1.52 -8.13 17.47
CA ASP A 71 -2.22 -9.11 18.30
C ASP A 71 -2.84 -10.24 17.46
N GLU A 72 -3.36 -9.88 16.28
CA GLU A 72 -3.99 -10.81 15.34
C GLU A 72 -3.85 -10.29 13.91
N SER A 73 -3.68 -11.20 12.95
CA SER A 73 -3.58 -10.88 11.52
C SER A 73 -4.52 -11.73 10.70
N PHE A 74 -5.03 -11.16 9.63
CA PHE A 74 -5.95 -11.82 8.70
C PHE A 74 -5.39 -11.77 7.28
N TYR A 75 -5.35 -12.91 6.60
CA TYR A 75 -5.04 -12.98 5.18
C TYR A 75 -6.21 -12.41 4.37
N LEU A 76 -5.89 -11.58 3.40
CA LEU A 76 -6.85 -10.97 2.50
C LEU A 76 -6.57 -11.41 1.06
N ILE A 77 -7.57 -12.05 0.43
CA ILE A 77 -7.51 -12.53 -0.94
C ILE A 77 -8.33 -11.66 -1.92
N ASN A 78 -8.96 -10.61 -1.41
CA ASN A 78 -9.67 -9.60 -2.20
C ASN A 78 -8.97 -8.23 -2.13
N GLY A 79 -7.65 -8.24 -1.94
CA GLY A 79 -6.80 -7.05 -1.87
C GLY A 79 -6.96 -6.26 -0.57
N SER A 80 -6.12 -5.24 -0.39
CA SER A 80 -6.28 -4.27 0.70
C SER A 80 -7.63 -3.55 0.65
N THR A 81 -8.28 -3.49 -0.52
CA THR A 81 -9.64 -2.94 -0.67
C THR A 81 -10.62 -3.57 0.31
N CYS A 82 -10.69 -4.92 0.40
CA CYS A 82 -11.58 -5.57 1.36
C CYS A 82 -11.15 -5.31 2.81
N GLY A 83 -9.86 -5.20 3.08
CA GLY A 83 -9.32 -4.83 4.38
C GLY A 83 -9.76 -3.45 4.84
N VAL A 84 -9.65 -2.44 3.96
CA VAL A 84 -10.12 -1.07 4.24
C VAL A 84 -11.63 -1.03 4.47
N LEU A 85 -12.41 -1.72 3.61
CA LEU A 85 -13.86 -1.83 3.79
C LEU A 85 -14.22 -2.47 5.14
N ALA A 86 -13.55 -3.57 5.50
CA ALA A 86 -13.80 -4.28 6.75
C ALA A 86 -13.37 -3.46 7.97
N ALA A 87 -12.19 -2.85 7.94
CA ALA A 87 -11.65 -2.02 9.02
C ALA A 87 -12.58 -0.86 9.35
N ILE A 88 -12.95 -0.05 8.36
CA ILE A 88 -13.86 1.09 8.56
C ILE A 88 -15.24 0.60 9.00
N SER A 89 -15.76 -0.49 8.41
CA SER A 89 -17.09 -1.03 8.78
C SER A 89 -17.13 -1.60 10.20
N ALA A 90 -16.00 -2.13 10.69
CA ALA A 90 -15.88 -2.63 12.06
C ALA A 90 -15.70 -1.49 13.07
N ALA A 91 -14.86 -0.50 12.77
CA ALA A 91 -14.55 0.58 13.68
C ALA A 91 -15.68 1.61 13.80
N VAL A 92 -16.38 1.92 12.69
CA VAL A 92 -17.39 2.99 12.65
C VAL A 92 -18.79 2.41 12.58
N PRO A 93 -19.74 2.81 13.45
CA PRO A 93 -21.14 2.40 13.33
C PRO A 93 -21.77 2.94 12.04
N ARG A 94 -22.84 2.32 11.57
CA ARG A 94 -23.58 2.83 10.42
C ARG A 94 -24.17 4.22 10.76
N GLY A 95 -23.95 5.19 9.86
CA GLY A 95 -24.36 6.57 10.08
C GLY A 95 -23.44 7.34 11.05
N GLY A 96 -22.33 6.72 11.47
CA GLY A 96 -21.33 7.35 12.34
C GLY A 96 -20.46 8.36 11.61
N ARG A 97 -19.46 8.88 12.30
CA ARG A 97 -18.52 9.91 11.82
C ARG A 97 -17.10 9.35 11.72
N ILE A 98 -16.42 9.66 10.62
CA ILE A 98 -15.02 9.32 10.42
C ILE A 98 -14.22 10.58 10.06
N LEU A 99 -13.02 10.73 10.65
CA LEU A 99 -12.03 11.71 10.23
C LEU A 99 -10.98 10.97 9.37
N MET A 100 -10.80 11.36 8.10
CA MET A 100 -9.92 10.65 7.19
C MET A 100 -9.05 11.57 6.33
N THR A 101 -7.87 11.09 5.97
CA THR A 101 -6.98 11.76 5.00
C THR A 101 -7.72 11.98 3.67
N ARG A 102 -7.68 13.21 3.13
CA ARG A 102 -8.36 13.55 1.85
C ARG A 102 -7.79 12.76 0.68
N GLY A 103 -6.49 12.48 0.66
CA GLY A 103 -5.80 11.65 -0.33
C GLY A 103 -5.96 10.14 -0.13
N ALA A 104 -6.96 9.66 0.63
CA ALA A 104 -7.21 8.25 0.84
C ALA A 104 -7.58 7.52 -0.46
N HIS A 105 -7.22 6.23 -0.53
CA HIS A 105 -7.62 5.38 -1.65
C HIS A 105 -9.17 5.28 -1.74
N LYS A 106 -9.70 5.15 -2.97
CA LYS A 106 -11.16 5.07 -3.23
C LYS A 106 -11.91 4.05 -2.36
N SER A 107 -11.25 2.99 -1.87
CA SER A 107 -11.87 2.02 -0.97
C SER A 107 -12.36 2.62 0.35
N ALA A 108 -11.69 3.64 0.89
CA ALA A 108 -12.13 4.35 2.09
C ALA A 108 -13.43 5.14 1.82
N TYR A 109 -13.52 5.79 0.66
CA TYR A 109 -14.73 6.48 0.22
C TYR A 109 -15.89 5.50 -0.02
N HIS A 110 -15.61 4.33 -0.62
CA HIS A 110 -16.60 3.28 -0.78
C HIS A 110 -17.11 2.77 0.58
N ALA A 111 -16.22 2.59 1.57
CA ALA A 111 -16.62 2.21 2.92
C ALA A 111 -17.53 3.28 3.56
N ALA A 112 -17.16 4.57 3.43
CA ALA A 112 -17.98 5.67 3.93
C ALA A 112 -19.37 5.70 3.27
N TYR A 113 -19.44 5.48 1.94
CA TYR A 113 -20.70 5.35 1.22
C TYR A 113 -21.54 4.18 1.70
N LEU A 114 -20.98 2.95 1.73
CA LEU A 114 -21.69 1.74 2.13
C LEU A 114 -22.21 1.81 3.57
N ARG A 115 -21.49 2.51 4.44
CA ARG A 115 -21.83 2.69 5.85
C ARG A 115 -22.65 3.95 6.12
N ASN A 116 -22.90 4.79 5.10
CA ASN A 116 -23.59 6.08 5.24
C ASN A 116 -22.95 6.98 6.29
N LEU A 117 -21.59 7.13 6.22
CA LEU A 117 -20.82 7.87 7.21
C LEU A 117 -20.85 9.37 6.93
N THR A 118 -20.76 10.17 7.99
CA THR A 118 -20.36 11.57 7.93
C THR A 118 -18.84 11.62 7.89
N VAL A 119 -18.27 12.24 6.86
CA VAL A 119 -16.81 12.31 6.67
C VAL A 119 -16.31 13.72 6.95
N SER A 120 -15.32 13.83 7.82
CA SER A 120 -14.47 15.01 7.97
C SER A 120 -13.09 14.70 7.39
N TYR A 121 -12.43 15.70 6.80
CA TYR A 121 -11.19 15.50 6.08
C TYR A 121 -9.99 16.15 6.76
N LEU A 122 -8.88 15.41 6.76
CA LEU A 122 -7.53 15.92 6.99
C LEU A 122 -6.90 16.23 5.63
N TYR A 123 -6.43 17.43 5.47
CA TYR A 123 -5.75 17.89 4.26
C TYR A 123 -4.24 17.90 4.51
N PRO A 124 -3.46 16.96 3.91
CA PRO A 124 -2.02 16.99 4.03
C PRO A 124 -1.45 18.33 3.54
N GLU A 125 -0.37 18.78 4.17
CA GLU A 125 0.32 20.01 3.74
C GLU A 125 1.17 19.74 2.50
N MET A 126 1.25 20.75 1.63
CA MET A 126 2.11 20.71 0.46
C MET A 126 3.55 21.02 0.86
N MET A 127 4.48 20.21 0.44
CA MET A 127 5.91 20.50 0.45
C MET A 127 6.22 21.39 -0.78
N GLU A 128 6.07 22.70 -0.62
CA GLU A 128 6.12 23.68 -1.73
C GLU A 128 7.40 23.58 -2.59
N GLU A 129 8.54 23.16 -2.00
CA GLU A 129 9.78 22.97 -2.72
C GLU A 129 9.72 21.84 -3.76
N TYR A 130 8.84 20.86 -3.55
CA TYR A 130 8.78 19.61 -4.33
C TYR A 130 7.44 19.40 -5.04
N ASP A 131 6.42 20.23 -4.80
CA ASP A 131 5.05 20.07 -5.27
C ASP A 131 4.42 18.71 -4.90
N ILE A 132 4.74 18.20 -3.69
CA ILE A 132 4.31 16.91 -3.19
C ILE A 132 3.63 17.08 -1.83
N TYR A 133 2.54 16.37 -1.61
CA TYR A 133 1.88 16.34 -0.30
C TYR A 133 2.68 15.54 0.71
N ASP A 134 2.91 16.11 1.90
CA ASP A 134 3.51 15.39 3.02
C ASP A 134 2.47 14.47 3.69
N ALA A 135 2.91 13.64 4.63
CA ALA A 135 2.00 12.87 5.48
C ALA A 135 1.31 13.78 6.51
N VAL A 136 0.09 13.40 6.91
CA VAL A 136 -0.67 14.08 7.97
C VAL A 136 0.14 14.12 9.27
N THR A 137 0.10 15.29 9.95
CA THR A 137 0.83 15.52 11.20
C THR A 137 -0.05 15.37 12.45
N PRO A 138 0.53 15.14 13.63
CA PRO A 138 -0.20 15.14 14.91
C PRO A 138 -0.93 16.46 15.17
N GLU A 139 -0.35 17.59 14.77
CA GLU A 139 -0.92 18.93 14.95
C GLU A 139 -2.22 19.10 14.18
N GLN A 140 -2.25 18.60 12.93
CA GLN A 140 -3.46 18.63 12.10
C GLN A 140 -4.61 17.83 12.72
N ILE A 141 -4.32 16.69 13.36
CA ILE A 141 -5.31 15.89 14.08
C ILE A 141 -5.79 16.61 15.34
N ALA A 142 -4.87 17.20 16.10
CA ALA A 142 -5.22 17.98 17.31
C ALA A 142 -6.12 19.17 16.95
N GLU A 143 -5.84 19.84 15.86
CA GLU A 143 -6.63 20.94 15.34
C GLU A 143 -8.03 20.46 14.91
N ALA A 144 -8.13 19.35 14.16
CA ALA A 144 -9.42 18.78 13.78
C ALA A 144 -10.28 18.43 15.00
N PHE A 145 -9.69 17.83 16.05
CA PHE A 145 -10.39 17.52 17.29
C PHE A 145 -10.84 18.76 18.08
N SER A 146 -10.24 19.93 17.83
CA SER A 146 -10.67 21.18 18.47
C SER A 146 -11.82 21.87 17.73
N ARG A 147 -11.96 21.63 16.43
CA ARG A 147 -12.92 22.28 15.56
C ARG A 147 -14.20 21.50 15.33
N GLU A 148 -14.12 20.16 15.41
CA GLU A 148 -15.23 19.27 15.06
C GLU A 148 -15.58 18.32 16.21
N PRO A 149 -16.81 17.77 16.23
CA PRO A 149 -17.15 16.68 17.15
C PRO A 149 -16.19 15.51 16.99
N VAL A 150 -15.82 14.87 18.10
CA VAL A 150 -14.95 13.70 18.10
C VAL A 150 -15.55 12.62 17.19
N PRO A 151 -14.80 12.10 16.20
CA PRO A 151 -15.27 11.05 15.31
C PRO A 151 -15.32 9.69 16.03
N ASP A 152 -15.94 8.69 15.39
CA ASP A 152 -15.91 7.30 15.88
C ASP A 152 -14.58 6.60 15.56
N ALA A 153 -13.85 7.07 14.55
CA ALA A 153 -12.51 6.58 14.20
C ALA A 153 -11.73 7.63 13.39
N VAL A 154 -10.40 7.50 13.42
CA VAL A 154 -9.50 8.22 12.50
C VAL A 154 -8.94 7.24 11.49
N PHE A 155 -8.90 7.64 10.20
CA PHE A 155 -8.33 6.86 9.10
C PHE A 155 -7.22 7.65 8.42
N LEU A 156 -6.03 7.09 8.37
CA LEU A 156 -4.85 7.69 7.75
C LEU A 156 -4.27 6.82 6.64
N VAL A 157 -3.52 7.45 5.74
CA VAL A 157 -2.66 6.79 4.76
C VAL A 157 -1.21 7.07 5.15
N SER A 158 -0.43 6.02 5.39
CA SER A 158 1.00 6.10 5.69
C SER A 158 1.68 4.77 5.35
N PRO A 159 2.69 4.74 4.48
CA PRO A 159 3.24 5.88 3.70
C PRO A 159 2.23 6.46 2.71
N THR A 160 2.44 7.73 2.30
CA THR A 160 1.76 8.28 1.12
C THR A 160 2.20 7.56 -0.15
N TYR A 161 1.60 7.87 -1.28
CA TYR A 161 1.97 7.24 -2.56
C TYR A 161 3.44 7.53 -2.93
N GLU A 162 3.91 8.74 -2.63
CA GLU A 162 5.29 9.21 -2.83
C GLU A 162 6.26 8.73 -1.74
N GLY A 163 5.76 8.08 -0.69
CA GLY A 163 6.58 7.45 0.34
C GLY A 163 6.76 8.28 1.62
N ARG A 164 5.95 9.34 1.85
CA ARG A 164 6.03 10.12 3.10
C ARG A 164 5.37 9.37 4.25
N ILE A 165 6.07 9.20 5.36
CA ILE A 165 5.67 8.44 6.55
C ILE A 165 5.19 9.39 7.66
N ALA A 166 4.00 9.14 8.21
CA ALA A 166 3.44 9.89 9.33
C ALA A 166 4.03 9.46 10.68
N ASP A 167 4.04 10.36 11.66
CA ASP A 167 4.35 10.01 13.05
C ASP A 167 3.16 9.27 13.70
N ILE A 168 3.00 8.01 13.32
CA ILE A 168 1.89 7.17 13.78
C ILE A 168 1.92 6.99 15.30
N GLU A 169 3.10 6.92 15.92
CA GLU A 169 3.21 6.72 17.38
C GLU A 169 2.61 7.90 18.16
N THR A 170 2.92 9.13 17.76
CA THR A 170 2.35 10.34 18.38
C THR A 170 0.86 10.47 18.05
N ILE A 171 0.47 10.20 16.82
CA ILE A 171 -0.92 10.23 16.37
C ILE A 171 -1.77 9.20 17.15
N ALA A 172 -1.29 7.96 17.30
CA ALA A 172 -2.01 6.93 18.04
C ALA A 172 -2.28 7.35 19.49
N LYS A 173 -1.28 7.91 20.20
CA LYS A 173 -1.45 8.44 21.55
C LYS A 173 -2.53 9.53 21.61
N LEU A 174 -2.54 10.42 20.64
CA LEU A 174 -3.52 11.51 20.54
C LEU A 174 -4.93 10.97 20.29
N VAL A 175 -5.09 10.07 19.34
CA VAL A 175 -6.37 9.44 18.98
C VAL A 175 -6.92 8.62 20.15
N HIS A 176 -6.07 7.81 20.79
CA HIS A 176 -6.44 7.02 21.96
C HIS A 176 -6.82 7.89 23.18
N SER A 177 -6.29 9.12 23.29
CA SER A 177 -6.73 10.06 24.34
C SER A 177 -8.23 10.41 24.25
N LYS A 178 -8.84 10.20 23.08
CA LYS A 178 -10.28 10.36 22.84
C LYS A 178 -11.07 9.06 22.97
N GLY A 179 -10.41 7.94 23.24
CA GLY A 179 -11.05 6.61 23.36
C GLY A 179 -11.54 6.03 22.04
N ILE A 180 -11.00 6.45 20.91
CA ILE A 180 -11.40 6.03 19.56
C ILE A 180 -10.24 5.30 18.85
N PRO A 181 -10.52 4.39 17.89
CA PRO A 181 -9.49 3.64 17.17
C PRO A 181 -8.85 4.45 16.05
N LEU A 182 -7.57 4.14 15.80
CA LEU A 182 -6.77 4.58 14.66
C LEU A 182 -6.68 3.46 13.63
N ILE A 183 -7.09 3.75 12.39
CA ILE A 183 -6.98 2.88 11.23
C ILE A 183 -5.90 3.45 10.31
N VAL A 184 -4.93 2.64 9.91
CA VAL A 184 -3.88 3.06 8.98
C VAL A 184 -3.92 2.20 7.72
N ASP A 185 -4.17 2.84 6.59
CA ASP A 185 -3.91 2.25 5.28
C ASP A 185 -2.40 2.34 5.00
N GLU A 186 -1.71 1.27 5.33
CA GLU A 186 -0.27 1.07 5.12
C GLU A 186 -0.02 0.19 3.89
N ALA A 187 -0.89 0.28 2.87
CA ALA A 187 -0.80 -0.56 1.68
C ALA A 187 0.56 -0.49 0.97
N HIS A 188 1.25 0.65 1.04
CA HIS A 188 2.60 0.82 0.51
C HIS A 188 3.71 0.52 1.51
N GLY A 189 3.40 0.06 2.71
CA GLY A 189 4.35 -0.13 3.80
C GLY A 189 4.47 -1.57 4.32
N ALA A 190 4.09 -2.60 3.56
CA ALA A 190 4.18 -3.99 4.02
C ALA A 190 5.61 -4.47 4.34
N HIS A 191 6.63 -3.73 3.93
CA HIS A 191 8.05 -3.97 4.25
C HIS A 191 8.53 -3.23 5.50
N LEU A 192 7.76 -2.25 6.00
CA LEU A 192 8.14 -1.45 7.16
C LEU A 192 8.20 -2.30 8.44
N GLY A 193 9.16 -1.98 9.30
CA GLY A 193 9.36 -2.67 10.58
C GLY A 193 9.91 -4.09 10.49
N LEU A 194 10.27 -4.55 9.28
CA LEU A 194 10.78 -5.91 9.05
C LEU A 194 12.31 -6.01 9.03
N ALA A 195 13.01 -4.87 8.98
CA ALA A 195 14.46 -4.82 9.01
C ALA A 195 14.98 -3.52 9.64
N GLU A 196 16.22 -3.56 10.12
CA GLU A 196 16.92 -2.36 10.62
C GLU A 196 17.11 -1.33 9.50
N GLY A 197 16.98 -0.05 9.84
CA GLY A 197 17.10 1.06 8.88
C GLY A 197 15.80 1.40 8.15
N PHE A 198 14.74 0.61 8.29
CA PHE A 198 13.39 0.96 7.85
C PHE A 198 12.57 1.52 9.03
N ALA A 199 11.60 2.40 8.73
CA ALA A 199 10.69 2.89 9.76
C ALA A 199 9.91 1.73 10.39
N LYS A 200 9.47 1.92 11.64
CA LYS A 200 8.53 0.99 12.27
C LYS A 200 7.23 0.94 11.47
N ASN A 201 6.59 -0.23 11.41
CA ASN A 201 5.24 -0.34 10.87
C ASN A 201 4.20 0.23 11.86
N SER A 202 3.00 0.51 11.36
CA SER A 202 1.94 1.13 12.16
C SER A 202 1.43 0.25 13.31
N CYS A 203 1.57 -1.10 13.23
CA CYS A 203 1.25 -1.98 14.36
C CYS A 203 2.19 -1.72 15.54
N GLN A 204 3.50 -1.62 15.27
CA GLN A 204 4.52 -1.32 16.28
C GLN A 204 4.40 0.10 16.84
N CYS A 205 3.74 1.00 16.10
CA CYS A 205 3.48 2.37 16.50
C CYS A 205 2.14 2.56 17.25
N GLY A 206 1.37 1.50 17.42
CA GLY A 206 0.14 1.50 18.24
C GLY A 206 -1.15 1.79 17.48
N ALA A 207 -1.18 1.68 16.15
CA ALA A 207 -2.43 1.71 15.39
C ALA A 207 -3.29 0.47 15.70
N ASP A 208 -4.63 0.64 15.75
CA ASP A 208 -5.57 -0.43 16.10
C ASP A 208 -5.87 -1.35 14.91
N LEU A 209 -5.95 -0.78 13.71
CA LEU A 209 -6.14 -1.53 12.47
C LEU A 209 -5.13 -1.06 11.43
N VAL A 210 -4.38 -2.00 10.85
CA VAL A 210 -3.37 -1.70 9.83
C VAL A 210 -3.60 -2.59 8.62
N ILE A 211 -3.59 -2.01 7.42
CA ILE A 211 -3.83 -2.73 6.17
C ILE A 211 -2.59 -2.68 5.30
N HIS A 212 -2.01 -3.86 4.97
CA HIS A 212 -0.87 -4.00 4.08
C HIS A 212 -1.28 -4.62 2.75
N SER A 213 -0.85 -4.05 1.63
CA SER A 213 -0.82 -4.74 0.34
C SER A 213 0.51 -5.48 0.20
N VAL A 214 0.54 -6.75 0.55
CA VAL A 214 1.78 -7.54 0.53
C VAL A 214 2.44 -7.52 -0.85
N HIS A 215 1.62 -7.60 -1.91
CA HIS A 215 2.08 -7.64 -3.30
C HIS A 215 2.73 -6.35 -3.81
N LYS A 216 2.61 -5.21 -3.10
CA LYS A 216 3.20 -3.94 -3.57
C LYS A 216 4.68 -3.83 -3.22
N THR A 217 5.08 -4.31 -2.04
CA THR A 217 6.44 -4.12 -1.53
C THR A 217 7.14 -5.41 -1.12
N LEU A 218 6.44 -6.54 -1.12
CA LEU A 218 6.98 -7.88 -0.89
C LEU A 218 6.62 -8.82 -2.04
N PRO A 219 7.37 -9.91 -2.27
CA PRO A 219 7.22 -10.78 -3.43
C PRO A 219 6.02 -11.73 -3.32
N ALA A 220 4.82 -11.17 -3.28
CA ALA A 220 3.56 -11.89 -3.28
C ALA A 220 2.78 -11.65 -4.57
N LEU A 221 1.81 -12.49 -4.87
CA LEU A 221 0.93 -12.33 -6.03
C LEU A 221 0.03 -11.10 -5.88
N THR A 222 -0.24 -10.41 -6.97
CA THR A 222 -1.19 -9.29 -6.99
C THR A 222 -2.51 -9.66 -6.31
N GLN A 223 -3.10 -8.73 -5.55
CA GLN A 223 -4.30 -8.93 -4.74
C GLN A 223 -4.03 -9.50 -3.33
N SER A 224 -2.82 -10.02 -3.07
CA SER A 224 -2.42 -10.49 -1.73
C SER A 224 -2.28 -9.33 -0.74
N ALA A 225 -2.95 -9.41 0.40
CA ALA A 225 -2.91 -8.38 1.43
C ALA A 225 -3.07 -8.94 2.84
N LEU A 226 -2.85 -8.11 3.85
CA LEU A 226 -3.03 -8.41 5.27
C LEU A 226 -3.86 -7.32 5.93
N LEU A 227 -4.66 -7.71 6.91
CA LEU A 227 -5.23 -6.82 7.91
C LEU A 227 -4.72 -7.24 9.28
N HIS A 228 -4.20 -6.30 10.03
CA HIS A 228 -3.75 -6.49 11.42
C HIS A 228 -4.68 -5.78 12.38
N VAL A 229 -4.86 -6.34 13.56
CA VAL A 229 -5.62 -5.72 14.64
C VAL A 229 -4.84 -5.75 15.95
N ASN A 230 -4.88 -4.63 16.67
CA ASN A 230 -4.26 -4.45 17.96
C ASN A 230 -5.25 -3.88 18.98
N GLY A 231 -4.95 -4.07 20.27
CA GLY A 231 -5.70 -3.46 21.35
C GLY A 231 -7.13 -3.97 21.47
N ARG A 232 -8.01 -3.13 22.03
CA ARG A 232 -9.38 -3.50 22.39
C ARG A 232 -10.44 -2.49 21.92
N LEU A 233 -10.04 -1.45 21.18
CA LEU A 233 -10.96 -0.42 20.71
C LEU A 233 -11.85 -0.88 19.56
N VAL A 234 -11.44 -1.93 18.85
CA VAL A 234 -12.20 -2.52 17.76
C VAL A 234 -12.77 -3.87 18.17
N ASP A 235 -14.08 -4.07 17.97
CA ASP A 235 -14.75 -5.35 18.16
C ASP A 235 -14.29 -6.36 17.10
N ARG A 236 -13.54 -7.38 17.54
CA ARG A 236 -12.94 -8.40 16.67
C ARG A 236 -13.98 -9.31 16.02
N GLU A 237 -15.11 -9.60 16.68
CA GLU A 237 -16.18 -10.40 16.09
C GLU A 237 -16.88 -9.63 14.97
N ARG A 238 -17.10 -8.33 15.19
CA ARG A 238 -17.62 -7.45 14.15
C ARG A 238 -16.64 -7.33 12.98
N LEU A 239 -15.33 -7.26 13.23
CA LEU A 239 -14.31 -7.26 12.20
C LEU A 239 -14.35 -8.56 11.36
N ARG A 240 -14.35 -9.73 12.00
CA ARG A 240 -14.46 -11.03 11.30
C ARG A 240 -15.72 -11.14 10.46
N ARG A 241 -16.85 -10.62 10.96
CA ARG A 241 -18.11 -10.58 10.20
C ARG A 241 -17.95 -9.75 8.91
N PHE A 242 -17.31 -8.58 8.95
CA PHE A 242 -17.10 -7.77 7.75
C PHE A 242 -16.04 -8.38 6.82
N LEU A 243 -15.01 -9.02 7.34
CA LEU A 243 -14.08 -9.81 6.53
C LEU A 243 -14.80 -10.93 5.78
N HIS A 244 -15.73 -11.62 6.43
CA HIS A 244 -16.55 -12.64 5.79
C HIS A 244 -17.49 -12.06 4.70
N ILE A 245 -18.03 -10.86 4.90
CA ILE A 245 -18.92 -10.19 3.93
C ILE A 245 -18.13 -9.70 2.70
N TYR A 246 -16.92 -9.18 2.88
CA TYR A 246 -16.17 -8.52 1.81
C TYR A 246 -15.15 -9.43 1.12
N GLN A 247 -14.95 -10.65 1.59
CA GLN A 247 -14.11 -11.63 0.92
C GLN A 247 -14.95 -12.73 0.26
N SER A 248 -14.39 -13.35 -0.79
CA SER A 248 -14.99 -14.47 -1.49
C SER A 248 -15.27 -15.64 -0.54
N SER A 249 -16.41 -16.31 -0.71
CA SER A 249 -16.71 -17.55 0.01
C SER A 249 -15.83 -18.74 -0.42
N SER A 250 -15.21 -18.66 -1.60
CA SER A 250 -14.21 -19.62 -2.10
C SER A 250 -12.86 -18.91 -2.20
N PRO A 251 -12.09 -18.83 -1.10
CA PRO A 251 -10.84 -18.10 -1.07
C PRO A 251 -9.77 -18.80 -1.89
N SER A 252 -8.97 -18.03 -2.63
CA SER A 252 -7.86 -18.56 -3.44
C SER A 252 -6.70 -19.04 -2.55
N TYR A 253 -6.46 -20.33 -2.53
CA TYR A 253 -5.32 -20.94 -1.83
C TYR A 253 -3.98 -20.57 -2.49
N VAL A 254 -3.99 -20.30 -3.78
CA VAL A 254 -2.80 -19.80 -4.51
C VAL A 254 -2.37 -18.43 -3.97
N LEU A 255 -3.32 -17.51 -3.74
CA LEU A 255 -3.02 -16.20 -3.15
C LEU A 255 -2.56 -16.33 -1.69
N MET A 256 -3.22 -17.15 -0.89
CA MET A 256 -2.83 -17.39 0.50
C MET A 256 -1.42 -18.01 0.60
N ALA A 257 -1.12 -18.99 -0.24
CA ALA A 257 0.22 -19.58 -0.33
C ALA A 257 1.27 -18.57 -0.80
N GLY A 258 0.89 -17.62 -1.65
CA GLY A 258 1.74 -16.50 -2.07
C GLY A 258 2.09 -15.57 -0.91
N ILE A 259 1.12 -15.24 -0.04
CA ILE A 259 1.35 -14.45 1.18
C ILE A 259 2.30 -15.21 2.11
N ASP A 260 1.96 -16.45 2.45
CA ASP A 260 2.74 -17.32 3.34
C ASP A 260 4.19 -17.45 2.87
N ASN A 261 4.39 -17.70 1.56
CA ASN A 261 5.72 -17.84 1.00
C ASN A 261 6.52 -16.53 1.01
N ALA A 262 5.89 -15.38 0.78
CA ALA A 262 6.54 -14.07 0.85
C ALA A 262 7.00 -13.75 2.28
N LEU A 263 6.15 -13.98 3.28
CA LEU A 263 6.49 -13.76 4.68
C LEU A 263 7.58 -14.73 5.17
N GLN A 264 7.53 -15.98 4.73
CA GLN A 264 8.58 -16.95 5.06
C GLN A 264 9.93 -16.58 4.43
N LEU A 265 9.94 -16.07 3.19
CA LEU A 265 11.16 -15.54 2.56
C LEU A 265 11.76 -14.39 3.38
N VAL A 266 10.92 -13.47 3.86
CA VAL A 266 11.38 -12.38 4.74
C VAL A 266 11.95 -12.92 6.04
N LYS A 267 11.32 -13.92 6.68
CA LYS A 267 11.84 -14.56 7.90
C LYS A 267 13.19 -15.25 7.67
N GLU A 268 13.38 -15.90 6.52
CA GLU A 268 14.58 -16.68 6.22
C GLU A 268 15.74 -15.81 5.69
N GLN A 269 15.46 -14.76 4.92
CA GLN A 269 16.47 -14.01 4.16
C GLN A 269 16.30 -12.49 4.28
N GLY A 270 15.37 -11.99 5.08
CA GLY A 270 15.02 -10.57 5.15
C GLY A 270 16.23 -9.69 5.44
N ASP A 271 17.05 -10.02 6.43
CA ASP A 271 18.24 -9.24 6.78
C ASP A 271 19.15 -9.00 5.57
N TYR A 272 19.42 -10.03 4.79
CA TYR A 272 20.23 -9.92 3.57
C TYR A 272 19.55 -9.11 2.47
N LEU A 273 18.26 -9.40 2.20
CA LEU A 273 17.54 -8.79 1.10
C LEU A 273 17.29 -7.30 1.34
N PHE A 274 16.91 -6.92 2.55
CA PHE A 274 16.72 -5.52 2.92
C PHE A 274 18.04 -4.74 2.98
N ALA A 275 19.11 -5.33 3.50
CA ALA A 275 20.43 -4.70 3.47
C ALA A 275 20.91 -4.45 2.02
N ARG A 276 20.69 -5.41 1.12
CA ARG A 276 20.99 -5.26 -0.32
C ARG A 276 20.20 -4.11 -0.95
N LEU A 277 18.89 -4.04 -0.67
CA LEU A 277 18.04 -2.94 -1.13
C LEU A 277 18.59 -1.59 -0.66
N GLN A 278 18.87 -1.44 0.63
CA GLN A 278 19.42 -0.19 1.21
C GLN A 278 20.73 0.22 0.55
N VAL A 279 21.68 -0.70 0.45
CA VAL A 279 23.02 -0.42 -0.12
C VAL A 279 22.89 0.02 -1.59
N ASN A 280 22.10 -0.68 -2.38
CA ASN A 280 21.92 -0.34 -3.79
C ASN A 280 21.16 0.97 -3.98
N TYR A 281 20.12 1.21 -3.19
CA TYR A 281 19.34 2.44 -3.24
C TYR A 281 20.20 3.67 -2.86
N LEU A 282 20.98 3.59 -1.77
CA LEU A 282 21.85 4.67 -1.33
C LEU A 282 22.99 4.93 -2.34
N ARG A 283 23.55 3.87 -2.95
CA ARG A 283 24.52 4.02 -4.02
C ARG A 283 23.93 4.77 -5.21
N MET A 284 22.74 4.35 -5.68
CA MET A 284 22.02 5.01 -6.76
C MET A 284 21.79 6.50 -6.46
N LEU A 285 21.30 6.84 -5.28
CA LEU A 285 21.09 8.26 -4.89
C LEU A 285 22.40 9.04 -4.87
N THR A 286 23.51 8.42 -4.45
CA THR A 286 24.83 9.06 -4.46
C THR A 286 25.28 9.38 -5.89
N GLU A 287 25.12 8.45 -6.81
CA GLU A 287 25.45 8.65 -8.22
C GLU A 287 24.53 9.69 -8.88
N LEU A 288 23.23 9.64 -8.58
CA LEU A 288 22.24 10.60 -9.07
C LEU A 288 22.42 12.03 -8.50
N SER A 289 23.19 12.20 -7.44
CA SER A 289 23.52 13.55 -6.92
C SER A 289 24.35 14.40 -7.91
N GLU A 290 24.89 13.78 -8.96
CA GLU A 290 25.60 14.48 -10.06
C GLU A 290 24.64 15.15 -11.05
N CYS A 291 23.33 14.81 -11.04
CA CYS A 291 22.32 15.43 -11.89
C CYS A 291 22.18 16.93 -11.61
N ARG A 292 22.00 17.71 -12.69
CA ARG A 292 21.86 19.18 -12.64
C ARG A 292 20.45 19.65 -12.95
N ASN A 293 19.73 18.90 -13.75
CA ASN A 293 18.38 19.23 -14.24
C ASN A 293 17.32 18.36 -13.57
N LEU A 294 17.60 17.07 -13.41
CA LEU A 294 16.74 16.18 -12.66
C LEU A 294 17.01 16.30 -11.17
N HIS A 295 15.94 16.35 -10.39
CA HIS A 295 16.01 16.36 -8.95
C HIS A 295 15.22 15.19 -8.38
N PHE A 296 15.49 14.85 -7.14
CA PHE A 296 14.89 13.70 -6.47
C PHE A 296 14.38 14.14 -5.09
N LEU A 297 13.27 13.57 -4.65
CA LEU A 297 12.81 13.83 -3.29
C LEU A 297 13.88 13.34 -2.31
N PRO A 298 14.34 14.21 -1.38
CA PRO A 298 15.41 13.84 -0.45
C PRO A 298 15.00 12.68 0.46
N LEU A 299 15.96 11.78 0.70
CA LEU A 299 15.80 10.72 1.69
C LEU A 299 16.04 11.30 3.10
N ASP A 300 14.96 11.61 3.80
CA ASP A 300 14.97 11.97 5.21
C ASP A 300 14.41 10.84 6.09
N ALA A 301 14.31 11.03 7.40
CA ALA A 301 13.82 10.04 8.35
C ALA A 301 12.34 9.64 8.13
N ARG A 302 11.60 10.40 7.32
CA ARG A 302 10.18 10.19 7.01
C ARG A 302 9.95 9.77 5.55
N GLN A 303 11.02 9.54 4.78
CA GLN A 303 10.92 9.08 3.39
C GLN A 303 11.18 7.58 3.30
N ASP A 304 10.27 6.86 2.67
CA ASP A 304 10.42 5.43 2.39
C ASP A 304 11.53 5.18 1.35
N ILE A 305 12.50 4.38 1.71
CA ILE A 305 13.63 3.97 0.86
C ILE A 305 13.18 3.26 -0.43
N GLY A 306 12.01 2.64 -0.44
CA GLY A 306 11.45 1.98 -1.63
C GLY A 306 10.89 2.94 -2.69
N LYS A 307 10.92 4.27 -2.48
CA LYS A 307 10.23 5.25 -3.32
C LYS A 307 11.20 6.27 -3.92
N LEU A 308 11.54 6.11 -5.20
CA LEU A 308 12.29 7.12 -5.94
C LEU A 308 11.32 8.06 -6.65
N VAL A 309 11.15 9.25 -6.09
CA VAL A 309 10.36 10.33 -6.70
C VAL A 309 11.30 11.20 -7.53
N ILE A 310 11.06 11.23 -8.84
CA ILE A 310 11.87 11.98 -9.82
C ILE A 310 11.10 13.27 -10.14
N LEU A 311 11.61 14.39 -9.67
CA LEU A 311 11.02 15.71 -9.81
C LEU A 311 11.34 16.31 -11.18
N SER A 312 10.32 16.76 -11.90
CA SER A 312 10.44 17.31 -13.25
C SER A 312 10.47 18.83 -13.30
N SER A 313 10.08 19.51 -12.23
CA SER A 313 9.87 20.98 -12.21
C SER A 313 11.08 21.79 -12.69
N LYS A 314 12.30 21.36 -12.38
CA LYS A 314 13.53 22.06 -12.83
C LYS A 314 14.11 21.50 -14.14
N ALA A 315 13.61 20.39 -14.62
CA ALA A 315 14.06 19.75 -15.87
C ALA A 315 13.49 20.42 -17.13
N GLY A 316 12.45 21.25 -16.97
CA GLY A 316 11.68 21.80 -18.11
C GLY A 316 10.87 20.75 -18.87
N LEU A 317 10.67 19.57 -18.26
CA LEU A 317 9.85 18.48 -18.76
C LEU A 317 8.72 18.24 -17.76
N SER A 318 7.61 17.64 -18.19
CA SER A 318 6.61 17.10 -17.27
C SER A 318 7.03 15.73 -16.72
N GLY A 319 6.43 15.31 -15.59
CA GLY A 319 6.63 13.96 -15.09
C GLY A 319 6.24 12.91 -16.12
N GLN A 320 5.17 13.14 -16.90
CA GLN A 320 4.76 12.26 -18.00
C GLN A 320 5.84 12.15 -19.09
N GLN A 321 6.46 13.27 -19.49
CA GLN A 321 7.53 13.22 -20.50
C GLN A 321 8.75 12.43 -20.01
N ILE A 322 9.16 12.58 -18.75
CA ILE A 322 10.24 11.77 -18.18
C ILE A 322 9.86 10.29 -18.15
N TYR A 323 8.62 9.98 -17.75
CA TYR A 323 8.09 8.62 -17.76
C TYR A 323 8.14 8.01 -19.17
N ASP A 324 7.65 8.73 -20.19
CA ASP A 324 7.62 8.25 -21.59
C ASP A 324 9.04 8.01 -22.13
N ILE A 325 9.99 8.89 -21.84
CA ILE A 325 11.40 8.73 -22.20
C ILE A 325 11.98 7.45 -21.56
N LEU A 326 11.76 7.26 -20.27
CA LEU A 326 12.24 6.06 -19.56
C LEU A 326 11.61 4.79 -20.12
N LEU A 327 10.32 4.82 -20.44
CA LEU A 327 9.60 3.69 -21.02
C LEU A 327 10.08 3.36 -22.43
N GLU A 328 10.13 4.35 -23.33
CA GLU A 328 10.32 4.14 -24.77
C GLU A 328 11.80 4.00 -25.15
N GLU A 329 12.70 4.79 -24.56
CA GLU A 329 14.12 4.78 -24.92
C GLU A 329 14.97 3.83 -24.05
N TYR A 330 14.59 3.67 -22.76
CA TYR A 330 15.36 2.87 -21.80
C TYR A 330 14.67 1.57 -21.39
N HIS A 331 13.41 1.36 -21.81
CA HIS A 331 12.58 0.19 -21.45
C HIS A 331 12.45 0.03 -19.92
N LEU A 332 12.27 1.16 -19.23
CA LEU A 332 12.04 1.22 -17.79
C LEU A 332 10.61 1.73 -17.54
N GLN A 333 9.74 0.82 -17.14
CA GLN A 333 8.34 1.14 -16.84
C GLN A 333 8.21 1.51 -15.36
N LEU A 334 7.86 2.76 -15.08
CA LEU A 334 7.67 3.27 -13.72
C LEU A 334 6.27 2.94 -13.18
N GLU A 335 6.06 3.23 -11.91
CA GLU A 335 4.77 3.04 -11.24
C GLU A 335 3.72 4.05 -11.70
N MET A 336 4.12 5.33 -11.80
CA MET A 336 3.20 6.40 -12.21
C MET A 336 3.92 7.64 -12.70
N ALA A 337 3.18 8.52 -13.38
CA ALA A 337 3.57 9.88 -13.69
C ALA A 337 2.48 10.88 -13.27
N ALA A 338 2.90 12.04 -12.76
CA ALA A 338 2.08 13.22 -12.51
C ALA A 338 2.56 14.37 -13.41
N ALA A 339 2.00 15.57 -13.22
CA ALA A 339 2.41 16.74 -13.99
C ALA A 339 3.86 17.15 -13.68
N ASP A 340 4.26 17.06 -12.43
CA ASP A 340 5.47 17.62 -11.83
C ASP A 340 6.49 16.57 -11.39
N HIS A 341 6.12 15.28 -11.37
CA HIS A 341 7.01 14.19 -10.99
C HIS A 341 6.60 12.85 -11.62
N CYS A 342 7.50 11.87 -11.53
CA CYS A 342 7.19 10.46 -11.71
C CYS A 342 7.82 9.62 -10.60
N LEU A 343 7.27 8.41 -10.40
CA LEU A 343 7.59 7.54 -9.27
C LEU A 343 8.05 6.17 -9.75
N ALA A 344 9.24 5.74 -9.28
CA ALA A 344 9.69 4.36 -9.34
C ALA A 344 9.63 3.69 -7.98
N MET A 345 9.22 2.41 -7.96
CA MET A 345 9.18 1.60 -6.74
C MET A 345 10.30 0.57 -6.76
N PHE A 346 11.05 0.51 -5.66
CA PHE A 346 12.07 -0.50 -5.43
C PHE A 346 11.68 -1.40 -4.27
N THR A 347 11.99 -2.68 -4.39
CA THR A 347 11.65 -3.70 -3.40
C THR A 347 12.82 -4.66 -3.18
N ILE A 348 12.67 -5.58 -2.23
CA ILE A 348 13.65 -6.67 -2.01
C ILE A 348 13.78 -7.62 -3.21
N GLY A 349 12.86 -7.55 -4.18
CA GLY A 349 12.88 -8.36 -5.40
C GLY A 349 13.79 -7.81 -6.50
N ASP A 350 14.26 -6.57 -6.38
CA ASP A 350 15.08 -5.94 -7.43
C ASP A 350 16.50 -6.49 -7.45
N SER A 351 17.03 -6.64 -8.65
CA SER A 351 18.43 -7.03 -8.87
C SER A 351 19.36 -5.80 -8.85
N ASP A 352 20.65 -6.01 -8.65
CA ASP A 352 21.65 -4.94 -8.73
C ASP A 352 21.64 -4.27 -10.10
N GLU A 353 21.35 -5.02 -11.18
CA GLU A 353 21.19 -4.49 -12.53
C GLU A 353 20.05 -3.47 -12.65
N ALA A 354 18.94 -3.67 -11.93
CA ALA A 354 17.81 -2.74 -11.95
C ALA A 354 18.22 -1.34 -11.49
N TYR A 355 19.01 -1.24 -10.42
CA TYR A 355 19.54 0.03 -9.93
C TYR A 355 20.52 0.67 -10.93
N THR A 356 21.43 -0.12 -11.50
CA THR A 356 22.39 0.37 -12.50
C THR A 356 21.67 0.93 -13.73
N ARG A 357 20.69 0.19 -14.26
CA ARG A 357 19.89 0.64 -15.43
C ARG A 357 19.15 1.95 -15.15
N MET A 358 18.54 2.08 -13.96
CA MET A 358 17.85 3.30 -13.57
C MET A 358 18.82 4.48 -13.46
N THR A 359 19.95 4.28 -12.80
CA THR A 359 21.00 5.31 -12.65
C THR A 359 21.53 5.78 -13.99
N ASP A 360 21.92 4.84 -14.86
CA ASP A 360 22.50 5.16 -16.19
C ASP A 360 21.49 5.93 -17.06
N ALA A 361 20.21 5.52 -17.04
CA ALA A 361 19.14 6.18 -17.78
C ALA A 361 18.93 7.63 -17.29
N LEU A 362 18.81 7.83 -15.97
CA LEU A 362 18.56 9.17 -15.41
C LEU A 362 19.75 10.11 -15.63
N LEU A 363 20.99 9.62 -15.48
CA LEU A 363 22.19 10.41 -15.80
C LEU A 363 22.30 10.75 -17.29
N ALA A 364 21.86 9.86 -18.17
CA ALA A 364 21.82 10.10 -19.62
C ALA A 364 20.76 11.16 -19.97
N ILE A 365 19.54 11.04 -19.41
CA ILE A 365 18.47 12.02 -19.59
C ILE A 365 18.91 13.40 -19.11
N ASP A 366 19.55 13.49 -17.92
CA ASP A 366 20.06 14.76 -17.39
C ASP A 366 21.08 15.44 -18.32
N ARG A 367 22.00 14.64 -18.89
CA ARG A 367 22.94 15.14 -19.92
C ARG A 367 22.25 15.59 -21.19
N ASP A 368 21.28 14.83 -21.67
CA ASP A 368 20.50 15.13 -22.87
C ASP A 368 19.68 16.42 -22.73
N ILE A 369 19.11 16.66 -21.54
CA ILE A 369 18.45 17.94 -21.20
C ILE A 369 19.44 19.09 -21.29
N SER A 370 20.64 18.94 -20.69
CA SER A 370 21.70 19.95 -20.75
C SER A 370 22.17 20.23 -22.19
N ALA A 371 22.13 19.23 -23.06
CA ALA A 371 22.47 19.34 -24.48
C ALA A 371 21.33 19.90 -25.36
N GLY A 372 20.15 20.14 -24.79
CA GLY A 372 18.99 20.66 -25.51
C GLY A 372 18.31 19.63 -26.44
N LYS A 373 18.52 18.33 -26.21
CA LYS A 373 17.90 17.26 -27.00
C LYS A 373 16.38 17.25 -26.83
N TRP A 374 15.88 17.52 -25.63
CA TRP A 374 14.47 17.55 -25.32
C TRP A 374 13.94 18.98 -25.38
N GLN A 375 12.76 19.16 -26.04
CA GLN A 375 12.09 20.48 -26.04
C GLN A 375 11.53 20.70 -24.63
N THR A 376 12.19 21.57 -23.88
CA THR A 376 11.67 22.03 -22.60
C THR A 376 10.45 22.91 -22.85
N GLN A 377 9.35 22.60 -22.19
CA GLN A 377 8.22 23.53 -22.15
C GLN A 377 8.68 24.76 -21.37
N PRO A 378 8.33 26.00 -21.80
CA PRO A 378 8.57 27.15 -20.97
C PRO A 378 7.90 26.88 -19.62
N GLN A 379 8.67 26.98 -18.54
CA GLN A 379 8.09 27.00 -17.19
C GLN A 379 7.03 28.09 -17.21
N THR A 380 5.77 27.74 -17.13
CA THR A 380 4.75 28.72 -16.82
C THR A 380 5.08 29.18 -15.41
N GLU A 381 5.61 30.42 -15.31
CA GLU A 381 5.79 31.08 -14.02
C GLU A 381 4.44 31.01 -13.30
N GLY A 382 4.39 30.29 -12.18
CA GLY A 382 3.14 29.96 -11.51
C GLY A 382 2.35 28.97 -12.35
N GLY A 383 2.82 27.74 -12.48
CA GLY A 383 1.96 26.62 -12.81
C GLY A 383 0.83 26.67 -11.79
N ASP A 384 -0.32 27.11 -12.28
CA ASP A 384 -1.56 27.06 -11.52
C ASP A 384 -1.66 25.60 -11.08
N SER A 385 -1.22 25.31 -9.87
CA SER A 385 -1.37 24.00 -9.27
C SER A 385 -2.85 23.85 -9.01
N ARG A 386 -3.60 23.59 -10.11
CA ARG A 386 -5.06 23.44 -10.07
C ARG A 386 -5.46 22.42 -9.02
N GLU A 387 -4.59 21.42 -8.78
CA GLU A 387 -4.81 20.48 -7.70
C GLU A 387 -4.66 21.12 -6.32
N THR A 388 -3.64 21.96 -6.07
CA THR A 388 -3.47 22.64 -4.79
C THR A 388 -4.60 23.63 -4.53
N SER A 389 -5.04 24.36 -5.57
CA SER A 389 -6.18 25.28 -5.45
C SER A 389 -7.49 24.53 -5.15
N LEU A 390 -7.68 23.32 -5.68
CA LEU A 390 -8.89 22.51 -5.47
C LEU A 390 -9.09 22.13 -3.98
N TYR A 391 -8.05 21.88 -3.21
CA TYR A 391 -8.18 21.56 -1.78
C TYR A 391 -8.59 22.78 -0.93
N HIS A 392 -8.31 23.99 -1.38
CA HIS A 392 -8.63 25.24 -0.69
C HIS A 392 -9.87 25.96 -1.26
N MET A 393 -10.42 25.47 -2.36
CA MET A 393 -11.66 26.04 -2.92
C MET A 393 -12.86 25.70 -2.04
N GLN A 394 -13.69 26.72 -1.78
CA GLN A 394 -15.01 26.48 -1.19
C GLN A 394 -15.88 25.74 -2.22
N PRO A 395 -16.54 24.63 -1.84
CA PRO A 395 -17.38 23.90 -2.78
C PRO A 395 -18.57 24.78 -3.20
N GLU A 396 -18.79 24.89 -4.50
CA GLU A 396 -19.98 25.58 -5.05
C GLU A 396 -21.25 24.76 -4.80
N VAL A 397 -21.12 23.44 -4.71
CA VAL A 397 -22.24 22.51 -4.46
C VAL A 397 -21.82 21.50 -3.41
N SER A 398 -22.63 21.34 -2.38
CA SER A 398 -22.49 20.26 -1.40
C SER A 398 -23.41 19.11 -1.80
N LEU A 399 -22.83 17.98 -2.17
CA LEU A 399 -23.53 16.75 -2.52
C LEU A 399 -23.43 15.73 -1.41
N SER A 400 -24.45 14.87 -1.26
CA SER A 400 -24.25 13.66 -0.48
C SER A 400 -23.14 12.80 -1.10
N LEU A 401 -22.45 11.99 -0.29
CA LEU A 401 -21.41 11.10 -0.82
C LEU A 401 -21.96 10.15 -1.89
N ALA A 402 -23.24 9.75 -1.76
CA ALA A 402 -23.93 8.93 -2.75
C ALA A 402 -24.06 9.64 -4.10
N ASP A 403 -24.49 10.90 -4.08
CA ASP A 403 -24.65 11.69 -5.29
C ASP A 403 -23.29 12.01 -5.92
N ALA A 404 -22.28 12.36 -5.10
CA ALA A 404 -20.92 12.62 -5.58
C ALA A 404 -20.30 11.37 -6.25
N LEU A 405 -20.44 10.18 -5.68
CA LEU A 405 -19.95 8.94 -6.27
C LEU A 405 -20.69 8.55 -7.56
N SER A 406 -21.97 8.90 -7.69
CA SER A 406 -22.71 8.67 -8.93
C SER A 406 -22.24 9.55 -10.10
N LEU A 407 -21.66 10.71 -9.80
CA LEU A 407 -21.13 11.65 -10.80
C LEU A 407 -19.71 11.30 -11.29
N ILE A 408 -18.93 10.55 -10.51
CA ILE A 408 -17.57 10.13 -10.90
C ILE A 408 -17.57 9.22 -12.14
N HIS A 409 -18.69 8.59 -12.46
CA HIS A 409 -18.84 7.72 -13.63
C HIS A 409 -19.45 8.39 -14.86
N ILE A 410 -19.72 9.68 -14.79
CA ILE A 410 -20.19 10.51 -15.90
C ILE A 410 -19.03 11.32 -16.46
#